data_09a31a3f2f26a32d65aebd90873f38d3
#
_entry.id   09a31a3f2f26a32d65aebd90873f38d3
#
_cell.length_a   1.000
_cell.length_b   1.000
_cell.length_c   1.000
_cell.angle_alpha   90.00
_cell.angle_beta   90.00
_cell.angle_gamma   90.00
#
_symmetry.space_group_name_H-M   'P 1'
#
loop_
_entity.id
_entity.type
_entity.pdbx_description
1 polymer ?
#
loop_
_entity_poly.entity_id
_entity_poly.type
_entity_poly.pdbx_seq_one_letter_code
_entity_poly.pdbx_strand_id
1 'polypeptide(L)'
;MGKFICIETPNGADALQLRERKTPLPGPGELLLKQTKIGLNFIDIYQTTGLYPLPDNGILIPGNEAAGMVLSCGEGVKGFKKGDRVGYPFTIGAFAEERTISADKVVHLPNQITDEIAAGSLLKGMTVEYLINRSAKLQQGQKVLFHAAAG
;
A
#
# COMPACT_ATOMS: atom_id res chain seq x y z
N MET A 1 -7.07 -16.99 10.37
CA MET A 1 -5.72 -17.18 9.77
C MET A 1 -5.72 -16.45 8.45
N GLY A 2 -4.78 -15.53 8.24
CA GLY A 2 -4.63 -14.78 7.01
C GLY A 2 -3.29 -15.09 6.35
N LYS A 3 -3.26 -15.17 5.03
CA LYS A 3 -2.04 -15.38 4.24
C LYS A 3 -1.31 -14.06 4.02
N PHE A 4 0.00 -14.14 3.94
CA PHE A 4 0.85 -13.01 3.57
C PHE A 4 2.11 -13.50 2.86
N ILE A 5 2.73 -12.60 2.09
CA ILE A 5 4.02 -12.85 1.46
C ILE A 5 5.08 -12.08 2.24
N CYS A 6 6.20 -12.73 2.52
CA CYS A 6 7.33 -12.10 3.19
C CYS A 6 8.66 -12.39 2.50
N ILE A 7 9.66 -11.58 2.86
CA ILE A 7 11.07 -11.70 2.46
C ILE A 7 11.87 -11.77 3.76
N GLU A 8 12.65 -12.85 3.93
CA GLU A 8 13.59 -13.03 5.05
C GLU A 8 15.04 -12.91 4.59
N THR A 9 15.31 -13.32 3.36
CA THR A 9 16.64 -13.18 2.75
C THR A 9 16.45 -12.73 1.31
N PRO A 10 16.94 -11.54 0.94
CA PRO A 10 16.83 -11.05 -0.43
C PRO A 10 17.56 -11.98 -1.42
N ASN A 11 16.84 -12.41 -2.45
CA ASN A 11 17.35 -13.29 -3.51
C ASN A 11 16.52 -13.15 -4.81
N GLY A 12 16.14 -11.94 -5.18
CA GLY A 12 15.25 -11.70 -6.31
C GLY A 12 13.84 -12.26 -6.06
N ALA A 13 13.15 -12.69 -7.11
CA ALA A 13 11.78 -13.19 -7.00
C ALA A 13 11.64 -14.42 -6.10
N ASP A 14 12.68 -15.23 -6.00
CA ASP A 14 12.73 -16.45 -5.18
C ASP A 14 12.75 -16.15 -3.67
N ALA A 15 12.98 -14.89 -3.30
CA ALA A 15 12.89 -14.43 -1.91
C ALA A 15 11.45 -14.39 -1.37
N LEU A 16 10.44 -14.41 -2.24
CA LEU A 16 9.03 -14.29 -1.85
C LEU A 16 8.52 -15.61 -1.26
N GLN A 17 8.13 -15.58 0.00
CA GLN A 17 7.63 -16.75 0.72
C GLN A 17 6.20 -16.52 1.16
N LEU A 18 5.29 -17.43 0.77
CA LEU A 18 3.91 -17.44 1.26
C LEU A 18 3.88 -18.05 2.66
N ARG A 19 3.33 -17.30 3.61
CA ARG A 19 3.18 -17.69 5.01
C ARG A 19 1.75 -17.46 5.49
N GLU A 20 1.43 -18.00 6.65
CA GLU A 20 0.16 -17.77 7.35
C GLU A 20 0.42 -17.23 8.75
N ARG A 21 -0.46 -16.36 9.21
CA ARG A 21 -0.45 -15.86 10.59
C ARG A 21 -1.85 -15.70 11.14
N LYS A 22 -1.96 -15.64 12.46
CA LYS A 22 -3.20 -15.20 13.09
C LYS A 22 -3.50 -13.76 12.66
N THR A 23 -4.77 -13.50 12.34
CA THR A 23 -5.24 -12.14 12.04
C THR A 23 -4.82 -11.19 13.16
N PRO A 24 -4.11 -10.08 12.86
CA PRO A 24 -3.73 -9.11 13.87
C PRO A 24 -4.97 -8.39 14.42
N LEU A 25 -4.90 -7.91 15.64
CA LEU A 25 -5.92 -7.02 16.21
C LEU A 25 -5.45 -5.57 16.03
N PRO A 26 -6.35 -4.62 15.66
CA PRO A 26 -5.98 -3.23 15.55
C PRO A 26 -5.70 -2.64 16.94
N GLY A 27 -4.57 -1.97 17.08
CA GLY A 27 -4.25 -1.16 18.24
C GLY A 27 -4.98 0.19 18.23
N PRO A 28 -4.78 1.04 19.27
CA PRO A 28 -5.34 2.39 19.29
C PRO A 28 -4.95 3.18 18.03
N GLY A 29 -5.92 3.84 17.40
CA GLY A 29 -5.71 4.61 16.16
C GLY A 29 -5.53 3.79 14.88
N GLU A 30 -5.61 2.46 14.95
CA GLU A 30 -5.44 1.57 13.78
C GLU A 30 -6.77 1.02 13.27
N LEU A 31 -6.75 0.65 12.00
CA LEU A 31 -7.78 -0.13 11.33
C LEU A 31 -7.27 -1.55 11.07
N LEU A 32 -8.12 -2.56 11.21
CA LEU A 32 -7.91 -3.86 10.60
C LEU A 32 -8.59 -3.86 9.24
N LEU A 33 -7.83 -4.12 8.19
CA LEU A 33 -8.31 -4.20 6.80
C LEU A 33 -8.29 -5.65 6.29
N LYS A 34 -9.32 -6.01 5.52
CA LYS A 34 -9.28 -7.11 4.55
C LYS A 34 -8.96 -6.51 3.19
N GLN A 35 -7.82 -6.86 2.63
CA GLN A 35 -7.40 -6.36 1.34
C GLN A 35 -8.05 -7.17 0.22
N THR A 36 -8.66 -6.48 -0.74
CA THR A 36 -9.36 -7.08 -1.88
C THR A 36 -8.51 -7.03 -3.14
N LYS A 37 -7.71 -5.95 -3.28
CA LYS A 37 -6.77 -5.74 -4.39
C LYS A 37 -5.49 -5.11 -3.86
N ILE A 38 -4.37 -5.54 -4.43
CA ILE A 38 -3.04 -5.09 -4.04
C ILE A 38 -2.32 -4.61 -5.30
N GLY A 39 -1.73 -3.41 -5.25
CA GLY A 39 -0.92 -2.86 -6.33
C GLY A 39 0.51 -3.38 -6.28
N LEU A 40 1.07 -3.71 -7.45
CA LEU A 40 2.46 -4.07 -7.62
C LEU A 40 3.25 -2.87 -8.14
N ASN A 41 4.41 -2.62 -7.55
CA ASN A 41 5.28 -1.50 -7.88
C ASN A 41 6.75 -1.93 -8.01
N PHE A 42 7.56 -1.18 -8.73
CA PHE A 42 9.00 -1.48 -8.87
C PHE A 42 9.75 -1.52 -7.53
N ILE A 43 9.31 -0.74 -6.54
CA ILE A 43 9.92 -0.78 -5.20
C ILE A 43 9.79 -2.17 -4.56
N ASP A 44 8.73 -2.90 -4.85
CA ASP A 44 8.53 -4.26 -4.33
C ASP A 44 9.59 -5.22 -4.90
N ILE A 45 9.98 -5.02 -6.18
CA ILE A 45 11.09 -5.75 -6.82
C ILE A 45 12.42 -5.37 -6.15
N TYR A 46 12.66 -4.08 -5.91
CA TYR A 46 13.89 -3.62 -5.25
C TYR A 46 14.04 -4.18 -3.83
N GLN A 47 12.93 -4.42 -3.13
CA GLN A 47 12.91 -5.07 -1.84
C GLN A 47 13.33 -6.55 -1.93
N THR A 48 12.92 -7.27 -2.99
CA THR A 48 13.34 -8.67 -3.17
C THR A 48 14.84 -8.80 -3.45
N THR A 49 15.46 -7.81 -4.05
CA THR A 49 16.90 -7.83 -4.41
C THR A 49 17.80 -7.30 -3.29
N GLY A 50 17.23 -6.78 -2.20
CA GLY A 50 18.00 -6.21 -1.09
C GLY A 50 18.52 -4.80 -1.34
N LEU A 51 18.06 -4.12 -2.40
CA LEU A 51 18.40 -2.69 -2.62
C LEU A 51 17.89 -1.81 -1.47
N TYR A 52 16.80 -2.23 -0.83
CA TYR A 52 16.32 -1.68 0.43
C TYR A 52 16.59 -2.68 1.55
N PRO A 53 17.18 -2.25 2.68
CA PRO A 53 17.48 -3.13 3.79
C PRO A 53 16.20 -3.71 4.40
N LEU A 54 16.32 -4.92 4.95
CA LEU A 54 15.25 -5.50 5.74
C LEU A 54 15.06 -4.73 7.06
N PRO A 55 13.86 -4.75 7.65
CA PRO A 55 13.64 -4.21 8.99
C PRO A 55 14.43 -5.01 10.06
N ASP A 56 14.61 -4.42 11.23
CA ASP A 56 15.44 -4.99 12.31
C ASP A 56 15.02 -6.41 12.75
N ASN A 57 13.74 -6.76 12.61
CA ASN A 57 13.23 -8.11 12.90
C ASN A 57 13.53 -9.13 11.80
N GLY A 58 14.21 -8.73 10.73
CA GLY A 58 14.62 -9.60 9.62
C GLY A 58 13.50 -10.08 8.70
N ILE A 59 12.26 -9.64 8.88
CA ILE A 59 11.11 -10.05 8.07
C ILE A 59 10.45 -8.83 7.43
N LEU A 60 10.40 -8.78 6.11
CA LEU A 60 9.71 -7.76 5.36
C LEU A 60 8.44 -8.33 4.72
N ILE A 61 7.29 -7.71 4.95
CA ILE A 61 6.09 -7.92 4.14
C ILE A 61 6.07 -6.80 3.09
N PRO A 62 6.30 -7.11 1.80
CA PRO A 62 6.34 -6.08 0.77
C PRO A 62 4.95 -5.53 0.41
N GLY A 63 4.90 -4.70 -0.64
CA GLY A 63 3.70 -4.07 -1.13
C GLY A 63 3.45 -2.70 -0.49
N ASN A 64 3.15 -1.71 -1.33
CA ASN A 64 3.10 -0.31 -0.93
C ASN A 64 1.76 0.37 -1.19
N GLU A 65 0.81 -0.30 -1.84
CA GLU A 65 -0.55 0.20 -2.05
C GLU A 65 -1.56 -0.95 -2.12
N ALA A 66 -2.76 -0.71 -1.65
CA ALA A 66 -3.87 -1.63 -1.77
C ALA A 66 -5.21 -0.92 -1.60
N ALA A 67 -6.27 -1.65 -1.95
CA ALA A 67 -7.64 -1.33 -1.63
C ALA A 67 -8.29 -2.48 -0.88
N GLY A 68 -9.28 -2.18 -0.06
CA GLY A 68 -9.98 -3.19 0.72
C GLY A 68 -11.12 -2.63 1.54
N MET A 69 -11.49 -3.39 2.57
CA MET A 69 -12.60 -3.08 3.45
C MET A 69 -12.16 -3.09 4.91
N VAL A 70 -12.67 -2.17 5.70
CA VAL A 70 -12.46 -2.12 7.15
C VAL A 70 -13.21 -3.29 7.81
N LEU A 71 -12.50 -4.15 8.51
CA LEU A 71 -13.06 -5.24 9.32
C LEU A 71 -13.38 -4.78 10.74
N SER A 72 -12.50 -3.98 11.34
CA SER A 72 -12.68 -3.40 12.66
C SER A 72 -11.80 -2.16 12.85
N CYS A 73 -12.17 -1.33 13.82
CA CYS A 73 -11.43 -0.14 14.22
C CYS A 73 -10.89 -0.33 15.62
N GLY A 74 -9.67 0.11 15.85
CA GLY A 74 -9.06 0.21 17.16
C GLY A 74 -9.62 1.38 17.97
N GLU A 75 -9.24 1.47 19.22
CA GLU A 75 -9.66 2.55 20.11
C GLU A 75 -9.26 3.92 19.56
N GLY A 76 -10.14 4.92 19.72
CA GLY A 76 -9.89 6.30 19.33
C GLY A 76 -10.00 6.59 17.82
N VAL A 77 -10.19 5.59 16.96
CA VAL A 77 -10.42 5.82 15.52
C VAL A 77 -11.73 6.58 15.31
N LYS A 78 -11.65 7.65 14.53
CA LYS A 78 -12.82 8.45 14.12
C LYS A 78 -12.90 8.47 12.59
N GLY A 79 -14.12 8.58 12.07
CA GLY A 79 -14.36 8.73 10.64
C GLY A 79 -14.38 7.41 9.84
N PHE A 80 -14.07 6.27 10.46
CA PHE A 80 -14.14 4.95 9.84
C PHE A 80 -15.02 4.00 10.64
N LYS A 81 -15.65 3.05 9.93
CA LYS A 81 -16.44 1.96 10.53
C LYS A 81 -16.27 0.67 9.74
N LYS A 82 -16.64 -0.44 10.36
CA LYS A 82 -16.69 -1.75 9.67
C LYS A 82 -17.53 -1.67 8.40
N GLY A 83 -17.00 -2.19 7.32
CA GLY A 83 -17.62 -2.22 5.99
C GLY A 83 -17.23 -1.04 5.10
N ASP A 84 -16.55 -0.02 5.59
CA ASP A 84 -16.07 1.07 4.75
C ASP A 84 -15.06 0.57 3.73
N ARG A 85 -15.23 0.97 2.46
CA ARG A 85 -14.26 0.75 1.40
C ARG A 85 -13.15 1.78 1.48
N VAL A 86 -11.92 1.31 1.47
CA VAL A 86 -10.74 2.15 1.70
C VAL A 86 -9.58 1.76 0.81
N GLY A 87 -8.66 2.71 0.61
CA GLY A 87 -7.38 2.48 -0.04
C GLY A 87 -6.27 3.24 0.65
N TYR A 88 -5.03 2.85 0.38
CA TYR A 88 -3.85 3.54 0.89
C TYR A 88 -2.66 3.38 -0.05
N PRO A 89 -1.82 4.40 -0.21
CA PRO A 89 -0.52 4.32 -0.86
C PRO A 89 0.62 4.46 0.17
N PHE A 90 1.85 4.24 -0.28
CA PHE A 90 3.10 4.52 0.45
C PHE A 90 3.22 3.87 1.83
N THR A 91 2.49 2.79 2.09
CA THR A 91 2.53 2.11 3.38
C THR A 91 2.85 0.64 3.18
N ILE A 92 4.09 0.27 3.48
CA ILE A 92 4.62 -1.08 3.32
C ILE A 92 3.81 -2.12 4.09
N GLY A 93 3.74 -3.36 3.57
CA GLY A 93 3.02 -4.48 4.17
C GLY A 93 1.70 -4.82 3.47
N ALA A 94 1.53 -4.41 2.20
CA ALA A 94 0.31 -4.68 1.44
C ALA A 94 0.17 -6.14 0.99
N PHE A 95 1.26 -6.92 0.89
CA PHE A 95 1.18 -8.31 0.44
C PHE A 95 0.66 -9.25 1.53
N ALA A 96 -0.54 -8.97 2.02
CA ALA A 96 -1.25 -9.74 3.03
C ALA A 96 -2.76 -9.70 2.78
N GLU A 97 -3.48 -10.77 3.10
CA GLU A 97 -4.95 -10.78 3.03
C GLU A 97 -5.57 -9.83 4.05
N GLU A 98 -4.96 -9.77 5.24
CA GLU A 98 -5.40 -8.93 6.35
C GLU A 98 -4.21 -8.23 7.00
N ARG A 99 -4.38 -6.95 7.34
CA ARG A 99 -3.36 -6.18 8.04
C ARG A 99 -3.96 -5.11 8.93
N THR A 100 -3.21 -4.70 9.94
CA THR A 100 -3.46 -3.44 10.64
C THR A 100 -2.70 -2.30 9.97
N ILE A 101 -3.28 -1.11 10.03
CA ILE A 101 -2.72 0.11 9.47
C ILE A 101 -3.25 1.30 10.26
N SER A 102 -2.41 2.31 10.49
CA SER A 102 -2.84 3.55 11.11
C SER A 102 -3.94 4.25 10.26
N ALA A 103 -5.00 4.71 10.90
CA ALA A 103 -6.16 5.29 10.23
C ALA A 103 -5.82 6.58 9.45
N ASP A 104 -4.76 7.30 9.84
CA ASP A 104 -4.28 8.50 9.15
C ASP A 104 -3.61 8.21 7.79
N LYS A 105 -3.28 6.96 7.49
CA LYS A 105 -2.71 6.51 6.22
C LYS A 105 -3.73 6.05 5.20
N VAL A 106 -5.00 6.04 5.55
CA VAL A 106 -6.08 5.42 4.80
C VAL A 106 -7.08 6.47 4.34
N VAL A 107 -7.59 6.30 3.12
CA VAL A 107 -8.63 7.17 2.56
C VAL A 107 -9.85 6.36 2.17
N HIS A 108 -11.04 6.96 2.32
CA HIS A 108 -12.28 6.38 1.79
C HIS A 108 -12.26 6.32 0.27
N LEU A 109 -12.74 5.24 -0.28
CA LEU A 109 -12.90 5.10 -1.74
C LEU A 109 -14.33 5.51 -2.15
N PRO A 110 -14.49 6.47 -3.08
CA PRO A 110 -15.78 6.77 -3.68
C PRO A 110 -16.39 5.54 -4.36
N ASN A 111 -17.72 5.46 -4.40
CA ASN A 111 -18.41 4.31 -5.01
C ASN A 111 -18.07 4.11 -6.49
N GLN A 112 -17.74 5.18 -7.21
CA GLN A 112 -17.36 5.15 -8.62
C GLN A 112 -15.97 4.57 -8.87
N ILE A 113 -15.12 4.48 -7.86
CA ILE A 113 -13.76 3.94 -7.96
C ILE A 113 -13.79 2.48 -7.51
N THR A 114 -13.44 1.57 -8.41
CA THR A 114 -13.30 0.15 -8.05
C THR A 114 -12.02 -0.10 -7.25
N ASP A 115 -11.97 -1.21 -6.54
CA ASP A 115 -10.79 -1.59 -5.76
C ASP A 115 -9.58 -1.82 -6.67
N GLU A 116 -9.79 -2.33 -7.89
CA GLU A 116 -8.74 -2.50 -8.91
C GLU A 116 -8.14 -1.16 -9.32
N ILE A 117 -8.99 -0.18 -9.63
CA ILE A 117 -8.53 1.17 -9.99
C ILE A 117 -7.75 1.78 -8.82
N ALA A 118 -8.29 1.70 -7.62
CA ALA A 118 -7.63 2.28 -6.45
C ALA A 118 -6.26 1.62 -6.19
N ALA A 119 -6.21 0.29 -6.14
CA ALA A 119 -4.97 -0.44 -5.86
C ALA A 119 -3.91 -0.28 -6.97
N GLY A 120 -4.32 -0.03 -8.21
CA GLY A 120 -3.39 0.15 -9.33
C GLY A 120 -2.96 1.59 -9.59
N SER A 121 -3.58 2.59 -8.92
CA SER A 121 -3.36 4.00 -9.27
C SER A 121 -3.07 4.94 -8.11
N LEU A 122 -3.38 4.59 -6.86
CA LEU A 122 -3.22 5.51 -5.73
C LEU A 122 -1.78 6.00 -5.58
N LEU A 123 -0.80 5.10 -5.53
CA LEU A 123 0.61 5.45 -5.37
C LEU A 123 1.10 6.28 -6.56
N LYS A 124 0.82 5.81 -7.76
CA LYS A 124 1.25 6.46 -9.00
C LYS A 124 0.55 7.82 -9.20
N GLY A 125 -0.75 7.88 -8.96
CA GLY A 125 -1.55 9.09 -9.08
C GLY A 125 -1.13 10.18 -8.08
N MET A 126 -0.88 9.82 -6.82
CA MET A 126 -0.37 10.78 -5.84
C MET A 126 1.05 11.25 -6.17
N THR A 127 1.90 10.37 -6.72
CA THR A 127 3.23 10.75 -7.21
C THR A 127 3.11 11.77 -8.35
N VAL A 128 2.24 11.53 -9.32
CA VAL A 128 1.98 12.45 -10.44
C VAL A 128 1.45 13.80 -9.91
N GLU A 129 0.46 13.78 -9.01
CA GLU A 129 -0.08 15.00 -8.40
C GLU A 129 1.03 15.82 -7.73
N TYR A 130 1.84 15.17 -6.91
CA TYR A 130 2.95 15.81 -6.22
C TYR A 130 3.96 16.43 -7.19
N LEU A 131 4.38 15.67 -8.21
CA LEU A 131 5.37 16.15 -9.17
C LEU A 131 4.86 17.34 -9.98
N ILE A 132 3.62 17.28 -10.47
CA ILE A 132 3.05 18.31 -11.34
C ILE A 132 2.68 19.58 -10.54
N ASN A 133 1.96 19.41 -9.43
CA ASN A 133 1.33 20.52 -8.74
C ASN A 133 2.18 21.11 -7.62
N ARG A 134 3.00 20.29 -6.94
CA ARG A 134 3.74 20.73 -5.76
C ARG A 134 5.23 20.91 -5.99
N SER A 135 5.85 20.01 -6.73
CA SER A 135 7.29 20.07 -7.03
C SER A 135 7.57 20.99 -8.22
N ALA A 136 7.10 20.63 -9.42
CA ALA A 136 7.36 21.39 -10.64
C ALA A 136 6.44 22.62 -10.79
N LYS A 137 5.25 22.62 -10.19
CA LYS A 137 4.24 23.69 -10.28
C LYS A 137 3.96 24.09 -11.71
N LEU A 138 3.68 23.10 -12.56
CA LEU A 138 3.52 23.28 -13.98
C LEU A 138 2.39 24.25 -14.32
N GLN A 139 2.64 25.09 -15.32
CA GLN A 139 1.69 26.06 -15.82
C GLN A 139 1.30 25.74 -17.27
N GLN A 140 0.14 26.21 -17.69
CA GLN A 140 -0.32 26.04 -19.07
C GLN A 140 0.71 26.59 -20.07
N GLY A 141 1.00 25.81 -21.11
CA GLY A 141 1.94 26.19 -22.20
C GLY A 141 3.41 25.84 -21.91
N GLN A 142 3.76 25.37 -20.72
CA GLN A 142 5.12 24.91 -20.44
C GLN A 142 5.41 23.59 -21.18
N LYS A 143 6.66 23.43 -21.63
CA LYS A 143 7.16 22.19 -22.22
C LYS A 143 7.77 21.34 -21.12
N VAL A 144 7.43 20.05 -21.08
CA VAL A 144 7.89 19.09 -20.07
C VAL A 144 8.60 17.95 -20.77
N LEU A 145 9.78 17.58 -20.28
CA LEU A 145 10.44 16.32 -20.61
C LEU A 145 10.06 15.28 -19.57
N PHE A 146 9.46 14.19 -19.99
CA PHE A 146 9.06 13.11 -19.13
C PHE A 146 9.88 11.86 -19.44
N HIS A 147 10.74 11.44 -18.50
CA HIS A 147 11.52 10.21 -18.59
C HIS A 147 10.69 9.00 -18.19
N ALA A 148 10.96 7.84 -18.81
CA ALA A 148 10.31 6.57 -18.49
C ALA A 148 8.76 6.65 -18.52
N ALA A 149 8.20 7.32 -19.53
CA ALA A 149 6.75 7.54 -19.65
C ALA A 149 5.93 6.25 -19.77
N ALA A 150 6.55 5.13 -20.11
CA ALA A 150 5.92 3.81 -20.19
C ALA A 150 6.05 2.96 -18.91
N GLY A 151 6.62 3.50 -17.85
CA GLY A 151 6.72 2.84 -16.54
C GLY A 151 8.11 2.51 -16.10
#